data_a64cd762794f0f077640c75a42eaf206
#
_entry.id   a64cd762794f0f077640c75a42eaf206
#
_cell.length_a   1.000
_cell.length_b   1.000
_cell.length_c   1.000
_cell.angle_alpha   90.00
_cell.angle_beta   90.00
_cell.angle_gamma   90.00
#
_symmetry.space_group_name_H-M   'P 1'
#
loop_
_entity.id
_entity.type
_entity.pdbx_description
1 polymer ?
#
loop_
_entity_poly.entity_id
_entity_poly.type
_entity_poly.pdbx_seq_one_letter_code
_entity_poly.pdbx_strand_id
1 'polypeptide(L)'
;MSSTASQQPTQGSASEPVQSLTPAELVELARAAREHAHAPYSRFRVGAALETRAGRIFTGCNVENSSYGLSMCAERVALFKAISEGEREFTRMAVIADTPERMPVRPCGACRQVISDLMGPDAEVIMANLRGELEAHSVVELLPAPFDRSYF
;
A
#
# COMPACT_ATOMS: atom_id res chain seq x y z
N MET A 1 -46.33 -43.32 -11.20
CA MET A 1 -45.67 -43.24 -9.90
C MET A 1 -44.37 -42.42 -10.13
N SER A 2 -44.46 -41.11 -9.95
CA SER A 2 -43.34 -40.19 -10.18
C SER A 2 -42.79 -39.74 -8.84
N SER A 3 -41.52 -40.05 -8.59
CA SER A 3 -40.81 -39.64 -7.40
C SER A 3 -40.00 -38.37 -7.70
N THR A 4 -40.42 -37.24 -7.14
CA THR A 4 -39.73 -35.98 -7.18
C THR A 4 -38.70 -35.94 -6.06
N ALA A 5 -37.43 -35.99 -6.41
CA ALA A 5 -36.33 -35.77 -5.47
C ALA A 5 -36.12 -34.27 -5.28
N SER A 6 -36.39 -33.78 -4.07
CA SER A 6 -36.10 -32.40 -3.65
C SER A 6 -34.59 -32.25 -3.40
N GLN A 7 -33.93 -31.44 -4.19
CA GLN A 7 -32.56 -31.01 -3.92
C GLN A 7 -32.59 -29.86 -2.91
N GLN A 8 -31.94 -30.05 -1.75
CA GLN A 8 -31.71 -29.02 -0.76
C GLN A 8 -30.59 -28.08 -1.26
N PRO A 9 -30.67 -26.75 -1.02
CA PRO A 9 -29.60 -25.85 -1.34
C PRO A 9 -28.43 -26.07 -0.38
N THR A 10 -27.25 -26.28 -0.95
CA THR A 10 -25.99 -26.33 -0.21
C THR A 10 -25.74 -24.97 0.46
N GLN A 11 -25.61 -24.97 1.77
CA GLN A 11 -25.24 -23.82 2.58
C GLN A 11 -23.82 -23.37 2.17
N GLY A 12 -23.72 -22.14 1.70
CA GLY A 12 -22.43 -21.50 1.41
C GLY A 12 -21.60 -21.43 2.69
N SER A 13 -20.38 -21.92 2.61
CA SER A 13 -19.39 -21.77 3.68
C SER A 13 -19.17 -20.27 3.92
N ALA A 14 -19.46 -19.81 5.14
CA ALA A 14 -19.04 -18.50 5.60
C ALA A 14 -17.52 -18.45 5.51
N SER A 15 -16.98 -17.58 4.65
CA SER A 15 -15.54 -17.30 4.58
C SER A 15 -15.09 -16.77 5.95
N GLU A 16 -14.11 -17.43 6.56
CA GLU A 16 -13.49 -16.93 7.79
C GLU A 16 -13.03 -15.48 7.56
N PRO A 17 -13.16 -14.59 8.57
CA PRO A 17 -12.69 -13.21 8.44
C PRO A 17 -11.19 -13.22 8.15
N VAL A 18 -10.80 -12.64 7.02
CA VAL A 18 -9.39 -12.44 6.69
C VAL A 18 -8.76 -11.64 7.83
N GLN A 19 -7.83 -12.25 8.53
CA GLN A 19 -7.17 -11.63 9.67
C GLN A 19 -6.31 -10.47 9.14
N SER A 20 -6.72 -9.24 9.44
CA SER A 20 -5.99 -8.04 9.05
C SER A 20 -4.62 -8.03 9.73
N LEU A 21 -3.56 -7.72 8.98
CA LEU A 21 -2.21 -7.61 9.52
C LEU A 21 -2.13 -6.50 10.58
N THR A 22 -1.27 -6.65 11.57
CA THR A 22 -0.89 -5.54 12.44
C THR A 22 -0.08 -4.49 11.67
N PRO A 23 -0.03 -3.23 12.11
CA PRO A 23 0.85 -2.22 11.51
C PRO A 23 2.32 -2.69 11.40
N ALA A 24 2.83 -3.36 12.42
CA ALA A 24 4.19 -3.87 12.44
C ALA A 24 4.43 -4.97 11.39
N GLU A 25 3.50 -5.88 11.22
CA GLU A 25 3.58 -6.93 10.18
C GLU A 25 3.57 -6.33 8.78
N LEU A 26 2.74 -5.32 8.53
CA LEU A 26 2.73 -4.64 7.24
C LEU A 26 4.05 -3.88 6.98
N VAL A 27 4.63 -3.27 8.01
CA VAL A 27 5.97 -2.65 7.95
C VAL A 27 7.06 -3.66 7.63
N GLU A 28 7.00 -4.88 8.20
CA GLU A 28 7.99 -5.92 7.89
C GLU A 28 7.90 -6.39 6.43
N LEU A 29 6.72 -6.45 5.84
CA LEU A 29 6.55 -6.72 4.40
C LEU A 29 7.14 -5.59 3.54
N ALA A 30 6.96 -4.33 3.94
CA ALA A 30 7.61 -3.20 3.30
C ALA A 30 9.14 -3.25 3.46
N ARG A 31 9.65 -3.68 4.63
CA ARG A 31 11.08 -3.89 4.88
C ARG A 31 11.67 -4.93 3.94
N ALA A 32 11.00 -6.08 3.78
CA ALA A 32 11.43 -7.12 2.85
C ALA A 32 11.45 -6.60 1.39
N ALA A 33 10.43 -5.86 0.98
CA ALA A 33 10.38 -5.26 -0.36
C ALA A 33 11.51 -4.26 -0.61
N ARG A 34 11.93 -3.50 0.40
CA ARG A 34 13.05 -2.55 0.34
C ARG A 34 14.36 -3.21 -0.12
N GLU A 35 14.56 -4.50 0.20
CA GLU A 35 15.78 -5.21 -0.17
C GLU A 35 15.93 -5.38 -1.70
N HIS A 36 14.85 -5.24 -2.46
CA HIS A 36 14.82 -5.28 -3.92
C HIS A 36 14.98 -3.91 -4.58
N ALA A 37 15.13 -2.83 -3.80
CA ALA A 37 15.22 -1.47 -4.34
C ALA A 37 16.40 -1.31 -5.31
N HIS A 38 16.13 -0.68 -6.47
CA HIS A 38 17.14 -0.31 -7.44
C HIS A 38 17.46 1.18 -7.27
N ALA A 39 18.45 1.48 -6.43
CA ALA A 39 18.83 2.86 -6.07
C ALA A 39 20.34 3.12 -6.27
N PRO A 40 20.87 2.95 -7.50
CA PRO A 40 22.31 3.07 -7.75
C PRO A 40 22.84 4.50 -7.64
N TYR A 41 21.98 5.50 -7.76
CA TYR A 41 22.36 6.92 -7.75
C TYR A 41 22.33 7.51 -6.34
N SER A 42 21.17 7.44 -5.68
CA SER A 42 20.98 8.01 -4.33
C SER A 42 21.46 7.10 -3.21
N ARG A 43 21.47 5.79 -3.45
CA ARG A 43 21.63 4.73 -2.44
C ARG A 43 20.54 4.75 -1.35
N PHE A 44 19.49 5.55 -1.56
CA PHE A 44 18.35 5.65 -0.67
C PHE A 44 17.29 4.62 -1.07
N ARG A 45 17.27 3.49 -0.34
CA ARG A 45 16.37 2.37 -0.60
C ARG A 45 15.10 2.51 0.21
N VAL A 46 13.96 2.42 -0.47
CA VAL A 46 12.62 2.51 0.12
C VAL A 46 11.82 1.26 -0.24
N GLY A 47 11.05 0.77 0.71
CA GLY A 47 10.08 -0.30 0.49
C GLY A 47 8.68 0.15 0.89
N ALA A 48 7.68 -0.40 0.22
CA ALA A 48 6.27 -0.19 0.53
C ALA A 48 5.49 -1.50 0.51
N ALA A 49 4.46 -1.58 1.35
CA ALA A 49 3.48 -2.67 1.35
C ALA A 49 2.08 -2.07 1.43
N LEU A 50 1.20 -2.48 0.53
CA LEU A 50 -0.15 -2.00 0.36
C LEU A 50 -1.14 -3.12 0.70
N GLU A 51 -2.12 -2.85 1.54
CA GLU A 51 -3.20 -3.77 1.88
C GLU A 51 -4.51 -3.36 1.21
N THR A 52 -5.14 -4.30 0.52
CA THR A 52 -6.47 -4.10 -0.04
C THR A 52 -7.56 -4.37 1.01
N ARG A 53 -8.78 -3.91 0.76
CA ARG A 53 -9.94 -4.22 1.60
C ARG A 53 -10.20 -5.73 1.71
N ALA A 54 -9.85 -6.50 0.68
CA ALA A 54 -9.95 -7.96 0.68
C ALA A 54 -8.78 -8.65 1.42
N GLY A 55 -7.84 -7.91 2.01
CA GLY A 55 -6.69 -8.44 2.74
C GLY A 55 -5.55 -8.94 1.84
N ARG A 56 -5.57 -8.66 0.54
CA ARG A 56 -4.45 -8.94 -0.35
C ARG A 56 -3.33 -7.92 -0.13
N ILE A 57 -2.08 -8.37 -0.27
CA ILE A 57 -0.90 -7.53 -0.07
C ILE A 57 -0.15 -7.35 -1.38
N PHE A 58 0.21 -6.12 -1.68
CA PHE A 58 1.05 -5.73 -2.80
C PHE A 58 2.26 -4.96 -2.30
N THR A 59 3.44 -5.38 -2.70
CA THR A 59 4.68 -4.74 -2.27
C THR A 59 5.36 -4.01 -3.41
N GLY A 60 6.13 -2.98 -3.08
CA GLY A 60 6.93 -2.22 -4.04
C GLY A 60 8.23 -1.74 -3.43
N CYS A 61 9.18 -1.41 -4.27
CA CYS A 61 10.42 -0.73 -3.90
C CYS A 61 10.68 0.41 -4.87
N ASN A 62 11.54 1.36 -4.50
CA ASN A 62 11.91 2.42 -5.43
C ASN A 62 12.83 1.89 -6.54
N VAL A 63 12.61 2.42 -7.74
CA VAL A 63 13.38 2.09 -8.95
C VAL A 63 13.87 3.40 -9.56
N GLU A 64 15.17 3.63 -9.47
CA GLU A 64 15.80 4.84 -10.02
C GLU A 64 16.15 4.67 -11.50
N ASN A 65 16.21 5.77 -12.19
CA ASN A 65 16.62 5.87 -13.58
C ASN A 65 17.64 6.99 -13.75
N SER A 66 18.56 6.86 -14.70
CA SER A 66 19.51 7.92 -15.05
C SER A 66 18.83 9.21 -15.53
N SER A 67 17.65 9.07 -16.15
CA SER A 67 16.71 10.17 -16.33
C SER A 67 15.86 10.29 -15.07
N TYR A 68 16.24 11.17 -14.16
CA TYR A 68 15.68 11.25 -12.80
C TYR A 68 14.16 11.41 -12.77
N GLY A 69 13.57 12.11 -13.73
CA GLY A 69 12.13 12.25 -13.84
C GLY A 69 11.38 10.94 -14.12
N LEU A 70 12.06 9.90 -14.56
CA LEU A 70 11.48 8.57 -14.78
C LEU A 70 11.63 7.63 -13.58
N SER A 71 12.32 8.06 -12.53
CA SER A 71 12.44 7.30 -11.28
C SER A 71 11.07 7.12 -10.63
N MET A 72 10.83 5.95 -10.02
CA MET A 72 9.56 5.61 -9.40
C MET A 72 9.75 5.29 -7.92
N CYS A 73 8.93 5.91 -7.06
CA CYS A 73 8.92 5.63 -5.63
C CYS A 73 8.23 4.30 -5.31
N ALA A 74 8.60 3.70 -4.19
CA ALA A 74 8.10 2.40 -3.73
C ALA A 74 6.57 2.36 -3.61
N GLU A 75 5.97 3.43 -3.09
CA GLU A 75 4.53 3.56 -2.88
C GLU A 75 3.77 3.47 -4.20
N ARG A 76 4.24 4.16 -5.24
CA ARG A 76 3.63 4.12 -6.57
C ARG A 76 3.83 2.77 -7.25
N VAL A 77 4.98 2.12 -7.05
CA VAL A 77 5.19 0.76 -7.57
C VAL A 77 4.18 -0.21 -6.97
N ALA A 78 3.96 -0.17 -5.64
CA ALA A 78 2.99 -1.02 -4.98
C ALA A 78 1.55 -0.76 -5.48
N LEU A 79 1.13 0.51 -5.54
CA LEU A 79 -0.19 0.91 -6.02
C LEU A 79 -0.43 0.53 -7.47
N PHE A 80 0.49 0.84 -8.36
CA PHE A 80 0.33 0.54 -9.79
C PHE A 80 0.30 -0.95 -10.07
N LYS A 81 1.09 -1.75 -9.33
CA LYS A 81 1.01 -3.21 -9.39
C LYS A 81 -0.39 -3.69 -9.00
N ALA A 82 -0.92 -3.24 -7.86
CA ALA A 82 -2.25 -3.62 -7.38
C ALA A 82 -3.35 -3.23 -8.39
N ILE A 83 -3.30 -2.00 -8.90
CA ILE A 83 -4.24 -1.52 -9.92
C ILE A 83 -4.15 -2.36 -11.21
N SER A 84 -2.94 -2.72 -11.65
CA SER A 84 -2.74 -3.54 -12.86
C SER A 84 -3.26 -4.97 -12.70
N GLU A 85 -3.37 -5.46 -11.46
CA GLU A 85 -3.97 -6.75 -11.13
C GLU A 85 -5.47 -6.69 -10.82
N GLY A 86 -6.10 -5.52 -11.01
CA GLY A 86 -7.54 -5.35 -10.89
C GLY A 86 -8.04 -4.83 -9.54
N GLU A 87 -7.16 -4.59 -8.56
CA GLU A 87 -7.55 -4.03 -7.26
C GLU A 87 -7.97 -2.56 -7.37
N ARG A 88 -8.96 -2.17 -6.55
CA ARG A 88 -9.51 -0.81 -6.54
C ARG A 88 -9.80 -0.26 -5.14
N GLU A 89 -9.79 -1.11 -4.12
CA GLU A 89 -10.12 -0.73 -2.75
C GLU A 89 -8.96 -1.04 -1.81
N PHE A 90 -8.39 0.01 -1.22
CA PHE A 90 -7.21 -0.06 -0.38
C PHE A 90 -7.51 0.48 1.00
N THR A 91 -6.92 -0.13 2.03
CA THR A 91 -7.15 0.26 3.43
C THR A 91 -5.93 0.88 4.07
N ARG A 92 -4.75 0.29 3.81
CA ARG A 92 -3.51 0.76 4.45
C ARG A 92 -2.32 0.61 3.52
N MET A 93 -1.33 1.47 3.73
CA MET A 93 -0.01 1.37 3.13
C MET A 93 1.06 1.57 4.19
N ALA A 94 2.06 0.70 4.24
CA ALA A 94 3.29 0.94 4.99
C ALA A 94 4.41 1.37 4.05
N VAL A 95 5.26 2.31 4.50
CA VAL A 95 6.47 2.74 3.81
C VAL A 95 7.64 2.79 4.79
N ILE A 96 8.81 2.30 4.38
CA ILE A 96 10.01 2.22 5.23
C ILE A 96 11.28 2.56 4.48
N ALA A 97 12.17 3.28 5.15
CA ALA A 97 13.53 3.57 4.66
C ALA A 97 14.52 3.68 5.81
N ASP A 98 15.81 3.75 5.48
CA ASP A 98 16.86 4.09 6.45
C ASP A 98 16.94 5.61 6.61
N THR A 99 16.30 6.10 7.65
CA THR A 99 16.25 7.52 8.00
C THR A 99 16.76 7.73 9.44
N PRO A 100 17.20 8.94 9.82
CA PRO A 100 17.66 9.22 11.18
C PRO A 100 16.62 8.88 12.25
N GLU A 101 17.08 8.78 13.49
CA GLU A 101 16.19 8.61 14.66
C GLU A 101 15.09 9.67 14.70
N ARG A 102 13.90 9.28 15.14
CA ARG A 102 12.70 10.12 15.26
C ARG A 102 12.22 10.73 13.95
N MET A 103 12.58 10.10 12.84
CA MET A 103 12.27 10.61 11.50
C MET A 103 11.82 9.49 10.58
N PRO A 104 10.64 8.88 10.80
CA PRO A 104 10.06 7.92 9.86
C PRO A 104 9.99 8.50 8.45
N VAL A 105 10.22 7.67 7.44
CA VAL A 105 10.16 8.13 6.04
C VAL A 105 8.75 8.56 5.67
N ARG A 106 8.60 9.70 5.03
CA ARG A 106 7.33 10.24 4.58
C ARG A 106 7.20 10.18 3.06
N PRO A 107 6.00 9.85 2.54
CA PRO A 107 5.75 9.92 1.11
C PRO A 107 6.05 11.31 0.54
N CYS A 108 6.72 11.36 -0.61
CA CYS A 108 6.95 12.63 -1.31
C CYS A 108 5.62 13.21 -1.84
N GLY A 109 5.64 14.48 -2.27
CA GLY A 109 4.43 15.15 -2.76
C GLY A 109 3.72 14.43 -3.91
N ALA A 110 4.48 13.88 -4.87
CA ALA A 110 3.92 13.09 -5.97
C ALA A 110 3.24 11.81 -5.48
N CYS A 111 3.84 11.11 -4.51
CA CYS A 111 3.23 9.93 -3.90
C CYS A 111 1.97 10.28 -3.12
N ARG A 112 1.97 11.39 -2.37
CA ARG A 112 0.76 11.83 -1.64
C ARG A 112 -0.41 12.10 -2.60
N GLN A 113 -0.16 12.71 -3.75
CA GLN A 113 -1.19 12.94 -4.78
C GLN A 113 -1.73 11.61 -5.31
N VAL A 114 -0.86 10.66 -5.68
CA VAL A 114 -1.27 9.35 -6.19
C VAL A 114 -2.01 8.53 -5.13
N ILE A 115 -1.52 8.54 -3.88
CA ILE A 115 -2.17 7.88 -2.74
C ILE A 115 -3.56 8.47 -2.50
N SER A 116 -3.69 9.80 -2.51
CA SER A 116 -4.97 10.48 -2.32
C SER A 116 -6.00 10.10 -3.38
N ASP A 117 -5.59 10.05 -4.65
CA ASP A 117 -6.48 9.74 -5.76
C ASP A 117 -6.91 8.26 -5.79
N LEU A 118 -6.01 7.34 -5.44
CA LEU A 118 -6.23 5.90 -5.59
C LEU A 118 -6.71 5.19 -4.31
N MET A 119 -6.31 5.64 -3.12
CA MET A 119 -6.67 4.98 -1.87
C MET A 119 -7.88 5.60 -1.18
N GLY A 120 -8.13 6.89 -1.43
CA GLY A 120 -9.18 7.65 -0.76
C GLY A 120 -8.75 8.25 0.59
N PRO A 121 -9.59 9.18 1.13
CA PRO A 121 -9.18 10.06 2.24
C PRO A 121 -8.97 9.35 3.59
N ASP A 122 -9.71 8.27 3.84
CA ASP A 122 -9.74 7.57 5.13
C ASP A 122 -8.72 6.42 5.22
N ALA A 123 -8.04 6.11 4.13
CA ALA A 123 -6.98 5.10 4.15
C ALA A 123 -5.81 5.56 5.01
N GLU A 124 -5.13 4.59 5.64
CA GLU A 124 -4.03 4.86 6.57
C GLU A 124 -2.67 4.68 5.88
N VAL A 125 -1.76 5.60 6.12
CA VAL A 125 -0.35 5.49 5.70
C VAL A 125 0.52 5.37 6.93
N ILE A 126 1.19 4.23 7.05
CA ILE A 126 2.10 3.89 8.14
C ILE A 126 3.53 4.19 7.66
N MET A 127 4.18 5.10 8.32
CA MET A 127 5.52 5.56 8.01
C MET A 127 6.50 5.01 9.03
N ALA A 128 7.59 4.40 8.60
CA ALA A 128 8.55 3.74 9.48
C ALA A 128 10.00 4.03 9.08
N ASN A 129 10.92 3.74 9.99
CA ASN A 129 12.35 3.69 9.72
C ASN A 129 12.95 2.36 10.16
N LEU A 130 14.22 2.11 9.82
CA LEU A 130 14.90 0.89 10.19
C LEU A 130 15.26 0.82 11.69
N ARG A 131 15.01 1.88 12.45
CA ARG A 131 15.30 1.97 13.90
C ARG A 131 14.09 1.61 14.77
N GLY A 132 12.97 1.19 14.14
CA GLY A 132 11.78 0.74 14.85
C GLY A 132 10.78 1.84 15.17
N GLU A 133 10.99 3.05 14.68
CA GLU A 133 10.04 4.14 14.84
C GLU A 133 8.94 4.03 13.79
N LEU A 134 7.73 4.32 14.21
CA LEU A 134 6.52 4.20 13.40
C LEU A 134 5.56 5.34 13.75
N GLU A 135 4.99 5.98 12.73
CA GLU A 135 3.86 6.90 12.85
C GLU A 135 2.83 6.57 11.76
N ALA A 136 1.57 6.87 12.02
CA ALA A 136 0.49 6.62 11.07
C ALA A 136 -0.38 7.88 10.92
N HIS A 137 -0.78 8.16 9.69
CA HIS A 137 -1.68 9.25 9.33
C HIS A 137 -2.70 8.80 8.30
N SER A 138 -3.87 9.40 8.34
CA SER A 138 -4.83 9.26 7.25
C SER A 138 -4.32 9.99 6.00
N VAL A 139 -4.82 9.57 4.84
CA VAL A 139 -4.46 10.21 3.57
C VAL A 139 -4.84 11.69 3.56
N VAL A 140 -5.99 12.07 4.13
CA VAL A 140 -6.42 13.47 4.18
C VAL A 140 -5.50 14.33 5.06
N GLU A 141 -4.87 13.77 6.10
CA GLU A 141 -3.88 14.48 6.92
C GLU A 141 -2.58 14.72 6.14
N LEU A 142 -2.19 13.77 5.26
CA LEU A 142 -0.97 13.88 4.45
C LEU A 142 -1.11 14.83 3.26
N LEU A 143 -2.33 14.99 2.73
CA LEU A 143 -2.61 15.89 1.62
C LEU A 143 -4.02 16.51 1.81
N PRO A 144 -4.15 17.57 2.62
CA PRO A 144 -5.40 18.31 2.71
C PRO A 144 -5.67 19.07 1.40
N ALA A 145 -6.95 19.13 0.98
CA ALA A 145 -7.39 19.79 -0.25
C ALA A 145 -6.63 19.34 -1.52
N PRO A 146 -6.64 18.04 -1.85
CA PRO A 146 -5.96 17.53 -3.02
C PRO A 146 -6.63 17.98 -4.31
N PHE A 147 -5.88 17.95 -5.42
CA PHE A 147 -6.49 17.93 -6.74
C PHE A 147 -7.11 16.55 -6.98
N ASP A 148 -8.40 16.48 -7.27
CA ASP A 148 -9.12 15.22 -7.40
C ASP A 148 -10.15 15.24 -8.55
N ARG A 149 -10.84 14.12 -8.74
CA ARG A 149 -11.85 13.95 -9.81
C ARG A 149 -13.08 14.86 -9.70
N SER A 150 -13.26 15.60 -8.62
CA SER A 150 -14.38 16.55 -8.49
C SER A 150 -14.26 17.74 -9.42
N TYR A 151 -13.08 17.94 -10.03
CA TYR A 151 -12.83 18.98 -11.01
C TYR A 151 -13.23 18.60 -12.46
N PHE A 152 -13.72 17.37 -12.71
CA PHE A 152 -14.07 16.87 -14.07
C PHE A 152 -15.53 16.51 -14.26
#